data_255ee41be226d87973cc79e1de21d764
#
_entry.id   255ee41be226d87973cc79e1de21d764
#
_cell.length_a   1.000
_cell.length_b   1.000
_cell.length_c   1.000
_cell.angle_alpha   90.00
_cell.angle_beta   90.00
_cell.angle_gamma   90.00
#
_symmetry.space_group_name_H-M   'P 1'
#
loop_
_entity.id
_entity.type
_entity.pdbx_description
1 polymer ?
#
loop_
_entity_poly.entity_id
_entity_poly.type
_entity_poly.pdbx_seq_one_letter_code
_entity_poly.pdbx_strand_id
1 'polypeptide(L)' 'MTVTGTIEKKGFGFGTWALVTDDGTTYELKDAADELKQEGIKVEIKGKIREDVMTMAMIGAVLEVESYKLL' A
#
# COMPACT_ATOMS: atom_id res chain seq x y z
N MET A 1 6.30 0.57 11.46
CA MET A 1 4.90 0.93 11.73
C MET A 1 3.95 -0.16 11.29
N THR A 2 2.78 -0.20 11.86
CA THR A 2 1.74 -1.15 11.48
C THR A 2 0.50 -0.37 11.07
N VAL A 3 -0.04 -0.66 9.90
CA VAL A 3 -1.23 0.01 9.36
C VAL A 3 -2.23 -1.01 8.87
N THR A 4 -3.49 -0.72 9.11
CA THR A 4 -4.61 -1.56 8.66
C THR A 4 -5.44 -0.79 7.66
N GLY A 5 -5.81 -1.43 6.58
CA GLY A 5 -6.64 -0.81 5.56
C GLY A 5 -7.04 -1.77 4.47
N THR A 6 -7.52 -1.21 3.38
CA THR A 6 -8.02 -1.97 2.23
C THR A 6 -7.07 -1.78 1.05
N ILE A 7 -6.76 -2.86 0.37
CA ILE A 7 -5.93 -2.81 -0.84
C ILE A 7 -6.76 -2.25 -1.99
N GLU A 8 -6.22 -1.25 -2.67
CA GLU A 8 -6.87 -0.65 -3.83
C GLU A 8 -5.84 -0.39 -4.91
N LYS A 9 -6.30 -0.34 -6.14
CA LYS A 9 -5.46 -0.01 -7.27
C LYS A 9 -5.72 1.44 -7.65
N LYS A 10 -4.67 2.26 -7.65
CA LYS A 10 -4.77 3.70 -7.89
C LYS A 10 -3.80 4.13 -8.96
N GLY A 11 -4.02 5.34 -9.50
CA GLY A 11 -3.12 5.94 -10.48
C GLY A 11 -3.55 5.68 -11.92
N PHE A 12 -2.66 6.03 -12.86
CA PHE A 12 -2.93 5.94 -14.29
C PHE A 12 -2.31 4.68 -14.89
N GLY A 13 -2.79 4.31 -16.08
CA GLY A 13 -2.26 3.17 -16.81
C GLY A 13 -2.53 1.86 -16.08
N PHE A 14 -1.48 1.12 -15.78
CA PHE A 14 -1.60 -0.15 -15.08
C PHE A 14 -2.00 0.02 -13.62
N GLY A 15 -1.92 1.26 -13.11
CA GLY A 15 -2.21 1.54 -11.72
C GLY A 15 -1.08 1.13 -10.79
N THR A 16 -1.25 1.48 -9.53
CA THR A 16 -0.29 1.19 -8.48
C THR A 16 -1.04 0.61 -7.29
N TRP A 17 -0.50 -0.42 -6.68
CA TRP A 17 -1.13 -1.01 -5.51
C TRP A 17 -0.96 -0.08 -4.31
N ALA A 18 -2.05 0.15 -3.62
CA ALA A 18 -2.11 1.09 -2.50
C ALA A 18 -2.85 0.48 -1.32
N LEU A 19 -2.54 0.99 -0.14
CA LEU A 19 -3.29 0.68 1.08
C LEU A 19 -4.03 1.95 1.48
N VAL A 20 -5.35 1.87 1.56
CA VAL A 20 -6.18 2.97 2.02
C VAL A 20 -6.67 2.64 3.41
N THR A 21 -6.25 3.43 4.39
CA THR A 21 -6.64 3.21 5.78
C THR A 21 -8.06 3.72 6.04
N ASP A 22 -8.62 3.34 7.19
CA ASP A 22 -9.98 3.71 7.54
C ASP A 22 -10.16 5.23 7.70
N ASP A 23 -9.09 5.95 8.00
CA ASP A 23 -9.13 7.41 8.12
C ASP A 23 -8.91 8.14 6.79
N GLY A 24 -8.80 7.39 5.69
CA GLY A 24 -8.65 7.96 4.36
C GLY A 24 -7.21 8.20 3.92
N THR A 25 -6.22 7.80 4.70
CA THR A 25 -4.82 7.94 4.31
C THR A 25 -4.47 6.88 3.26
N THR A 26 -3.80 7.31 2.19
CA THR A 26 -3.37 6.40 1.12
C THR A 26 -1.86 6.23 1.17
N TYR A 27 -1.42 4.97 1.16
CA TYR A 27 0.00 4.63 1.06
C TYR A 27 0.24 3.88 -0.24
N GLU A 28 1.32 4.24 -0.94
CA GLU A 28 1.75 3.46 -2.10
C GLU A 28 2.61 2.31 -1.59
N LEU A 29 2.28 1.09 -2.00
CA LEU A 29 2.98 -0.10 -1.50
C LEU A 29 4.23 -0.39 -2.31
N LYS A 30 5.34 -0.63 -1.62
CA LYS A 30 6.61 -1.04 -2.19
C LYS A 30 6.91 -2.46 -1.71
N ASP A 31 7.33 -3.31 -2.65
CA ASP A 31 7.66 -4.72 -2.35
C ASP A 31 6.48 -5.51 -1.80
N ALA A 32 5.28 -5.21 -2.28
CA ALA A 32 4.09 -5.96 -1.90
C ALA A 32 4.14 -7.37 -2.47
N ALA A 33 3.83 -8.36 -1.63
CA ALA A 33 3.72 -9.74 -2.08
C ALA A 33 2.55 -9.88 -3.05
N ASP A 34 2.63 -10.84 -3.97
CA ASP A 34 1.56 -11.08 -4.95
C ASP A 34 0.23 -11.35 -4.28
N GLU A 35 0.24 -11.97 -3.11
CA GLU A 35 -0.94 -12.27 -2.31
C GLU A 35 -1.70 -11.01 -1.90
N LEU A 36 -1.00 -9.87 -1.79
CA LEU A 36 -1.60 -8.58 -1.47
C LEU A 36 -2.20 -7.88 -2.68
N LYS A 37 -1.86 -8.31 -3.89
CA LYS A 37 -2.29 -7.64 -5.11
C LYS A 37 -3.69 -8.07 -5.52
N GLN A 38 -4.64 -7.82 -4.62
CA GLN A 38 -6.05 -8.13 -4.82
C GLN A 38 -6.87 -6.95 -4.34
N GLU A 39 -7.57 -6.31 -5.25
CA GLU A 39 -8.38 -5.14 -4.94
C GLU A 39 -9.51 -5.49 -3.99
N GLY A 40 -9.70 -4.66 -2.94
CA GLY A 40 -10.81 -4.81 -2.02
C GLY A 40 -10.56 -5.67 -0.79
N ILE A 41 -9.39 -6.31 -0.69
CA ILE A 41 -9.11 -7.12 0.51
C ILE A 41 -8.64 -6.22 1.66
N LYS A 42 -8.99 -6.63 2.87
CA LYS A 42 -8.57 -5.93 4.07
C LYS A 42 -7.35 -6.61 4.67
N VAL A 43 -6.34 -5.80 5.00
CA VAL A 43 -5.05 -6.34 5.45
C VAL A 43 -4.45 -5.46 6.53
N GLU A 44 -3.55 -6.05 7.30
CA GLU A 44 -2.67 -5.33 8.21
C GLU A 44 -1.26 -5.44 7.65
N ILE A 45 -0.60 -4.30 7.48
CA ILE A 45 0.75 -4.26 6.92
C ILE A 45 1.71 -3.70 7.95
N LYS A 46 2.82 -4.41 8.15
CA LYS A 46 3.93 -3.95 8.94
C LYS A 46 5.05 -3.54 8.00
N GLY A 47 5.52 -2.32 8.14
CA GLY A 47 6.55 -1.80 7.25
C GLY A 47 7.04 -0.44 7.71
N LYS A 48 7.67 0.26 6.79
CA LYS A 48 8.21 1.59 7.08
C LYS A 48 8.01 2.52 5.90
N ILE A 49 7.87 3.81 6.22
CA ILE A 49 7.77 4.84 5.19
C ILE A 49 9.15 5.08 4.58
N ARG A 50 9.22 5.11 3.26
CA ARG A 50 10.44 5.35 2.52
C ARG A 50 10.37 6.73 1.88
N GLU A 51 10.94 7.71 2.54
CA GLU A 51 10.95 9.08 2.04
C GLU A 51 12.00 9.29 0.95
N ASP A 52 12.95 8.38 0.86
CA ASP A 52 14.02 8.42 -0.13
C ASP A 52 13.61 7.82 -1.48
N VAL A 53 12.39 7.33 -1.60
CA VAL A 53 11.88 6.71 -2.82
C VAL A 53 10.89 7.64 -3.49
N MET A 54 11.12 7.94 -4.76
CA MET A 54 10.20 8.73 -5.57
C MET A 54 9.56 7.82 -6.61
N THR A 55 8.24 7.95 -6.76
CA THR A 55 7.51 7.14 -7.72
C THR A 55 6.74 8.03 -8.67
N MET A 56 6.38 7.49 -9.83
CA MET A 56 5.61 8.22 -10.83
C MET A 56 4.12 8.32 -10.45
N ALA A 57 3.67 7.43 -9.58
CA ALA A 57 2.25 7.41 -9.21
C ALA A 57 1.84 8.57 -8.32
N MET A 58 2.71 8.97 -7.42
CA MET A 58 2.50 10.12 -6.51
C MET A 58 1.14 10.10 -5.81
N ILE A 59 0.69 8.92 -5.40
CA ILE A 59 -0.63 8.75 -4.79
C ILE A 59 -0.60 8.90 -3.27
N GLY A 60 0.57 8.88 -2.68
CA GLY A 60 0.74 8.99 -1.23
C GLY A 60 2.15 8.59 -0.83
N ALA A 61 2.39 8.55 0.49
CA ALA A 61 3.69 8.12 1.00
C ALA A 61 3.97 6.68 0.61
N VAL A 62 5.24 6.38 0.35
CA VAL A 62 5.65 5.01 -0.02
C VAL A 62 5.85 4.19 1.25
N LEU A 63 5.09 3.10 1.38
CA LEU A 63 5.18 2.18 2.49
C LEU A 63 5.86 0.89 2.01
N GLU A 64 7.06 0.63 2.52
CA GLU A 64 7.77 -0.60 2.21
C GLU A 64 7.22 -1.72 3.08
N VAL A 65 6.70 -2.76 2.45
CA VAL A 65 6.08 -3.88 3.14
C VAL A 65 7.15 -4.83 3.67
N GLU A 66 7.19 -5.01 4.99
CA GLU A 66 8.09 -5.96 5.63
C GLU A 66 7.37 -7.27 5.93
N SER A 67 6.14 -7.17 6.42
CA SER A 67 5.29 -8.32 6.64
C SER A 67 3.83 -7.88 6.57
N TYR A 68 2.92 -8.84 6.48
CA TYR A 68 1.51 -8.53 6.36
C TYR A 68 0.66 -9.65 6.93
N LYS A 69 -0.61 -9.33 7.17
CA LYS A 69 -1.59 -10.29 7.65
C LYS A 69 -2.91 -10.03 6.94
N LEU A 70 -3.49 -11.04 6.34
CA LEU A 70 -4.81 -10.95 5.72
C LEU A 70 -5.87 -10.98 6.83
N LEU A 71 -6.80 -10.06 6.78
CA LEU A 71 -7.85 -9.96 7.80
C LEU A 71 -9.18 -10.52 7.32
#